data_9130c6e92c2540a98c82aefc71df24f3
#
_entry.id   9130c6e92c2540a98c82aefc71df24f3
#
_cell.length_a   1.000
_cell.length_b   1.000
_cell.length_c   1.000
_cell.angle_alpha   90.00
_cell.angle_beta   90.00
_cell.angle_gamma   90.00
#
_symmetry.space_group_name_H-M   'P 1'
#
loop_
_entity.id
_entity.type
_entity.pdbx_description
1 polymer ?
#
loop_
_entity_poly.entity_id
_entity_poly.type
_entity_poly.pdbx_seq_one_letter_code
_entity_poly.pdbx_strand_id
1 'polypeptide(L)'
;MSEMIDWSKSHLVECNAPELSELSTWFSELKQAYQQETNPSLAIRKQRLQALKTQLTRYQDVLAEAMSDDFGGRSHTESIMADVLAPVLDIKHVLSHLKGWMKSQRRPTEWLFKGNKLEVRYQPKGVVGIICPWNFPLYLSLGPMITALAAAIDV
;
A
#
# COMPACT_ATOMS: atom_id res chain seq x y z
N MET A 1 40.35 19.47 0.08
CA MET A 1 39.71 19.95 1.30
C MET A 1 38.23 19.74 1.07
N SER A 2 37.68 18.68 1.65
CA SER A 2 36.26 18.33 1.50
C SER A 2 35.46 19.18 2.50
N GLU A 3 34.66 20.11 1.99
CA GLU A 3 33.69 20.80 2.83
C GLU A 3 32.69 19.77 3.32
N MET A 4 32.71 19.50 4.62
CA MET A 4 31.67 18.72 5.26
C MET A 4 30.37 19.52 5.21
N ILE A 5 29.37 18.95 4.55
CA ILE A 5 28.02 19.53 4.52
C ILE A 5 27.49 19.57 5.95
N ASP A 6 27.29 20.76 6.47
CA ASP A 6 26.67 20.98 7.80
C ASP A 6 25.17 20.72 7.73
N TRP A 7 24.78 19.52 8.07
CA TRP A 7 23.36 19.09 8.10
C TRP A 7 22.52 19.79 9.17
N SER A 8 23.13 20.53 10.11
CA SER A 8 22.39 21.27 11.12
C SER A 8 21.71 22.53 10.55
N LYS A 9 22.09 22.95 9.34
CA LYS A 9 21.52 24.08 8.60
C LYS A 9 20.64 23.67 7.44
N SER A 10 20.25 22.42 7.34
CA SER A 10 19.23 22.04 6.40
C SER A 10 17.99 22.88 6.75
N HIS A 11 17.60 23.79 5.85
CA HIS A 11 16.28 24.38 5.87
C HIS A 11 15.31 23.23 5.69
N LEU A 12 14.89 22.64 6.81
CA LEU A 12 13.70 21.83 6.83
C LEU A 12 12.61 22.77 6.33
N VAL A 13 12.23 22.61 5.05
CA VAL A 13 10.95 23.12 4.61
C VAL A 13 9.99 22.63 5.69
N GLU A 14 9.34 23.56 6.38
CA GLU A 14 8.26 23.23 7.27
C GLU A 14 7.18 22.59 6.39
N CYS A 15 7.35 21.29 6.13
CA CYS A 15 6.24 20.49 5.69
C CYS A 15 5.20 20.67 6.78
N ASN A 16 4.01 21.10 6.43
CA ASN A 16 2.83 21.02 7.28
C ASN A 16 2.57 19.52 7.54
N ALA A 17 3.49 18.90 8.30
CA ALA A 17 3.28 17.55 8.78
C ALA A 17 2.04 17.60 9.67
N PRO A 18 1.07 16.71 9.47
CA PRO A 18 -0.09 16.64 10.33
C PRO A 18 0.39 16.55 11.78
N GLU A 19 -0.22 17.33 12.66
CA GLU A 19 0.12 17.28 14.07
C GLU A 19 -0.04 15.84 14.58
N LEU A 20 0.78 15.45 15.57
CA LEU A 20 0.71 14.11 16.18
C LEU A 20 -0.71 13.78 16.68
N SER A 21 -1.49 14.79 17.05
CA SER A 21 -2.90 14.69 17.41
C SER A 21 -3.77 14.23 16.24
N GLU A 22 -3.54 14.72 15.02
CA GLU A 22 -4.27 14.31 13.81
C GLU A 22 -3.93 12.87 13.41
N LEU A 23 -2.65 12.50 13.47
CA LEU A 23 -2.23 11.11 13.19
C LEU A 23 -2.88 10.11 14.17
N SER A 24 -2.97 10.47 15.45
CA SER A 24 -3.62 9.62 16.45
C SER A 24 -5.12 9.48 16.20
N THR A 25 -5.75 10.55 15.73
CA THR A 25 -7.17 10.55 15.35
C THR A 25 -7.41 9.64 14.14
N TRP A 26 -6.66 9.83 13.05
CA TRP A 26 -6.76 8.98 11.85
C TRP A 26 -6.50 7.51 12.15
N PHE A 27 -5.49 7.22 12.98
CA PHE A 27 -5.22 5.84 13.40
C PHE A 27 -6.41 5.24 14.17
N SER A 28 -7.04 6.04 15.04
CA SER A 28 -8.20 5.60 15.81
C SER A 28 -9.42 5.34 14.94
N GLU A 29 -9.65 6.19 13.94
CA GLU A 29 -10.73 6.02 12.95
C GLU A 29 -10.51 4.77 12.09
N LEU A 30 -9.30 4.57 11.57
CA LEU A 30 -8.95 3.38 10.80
C LEU A 30 -9.09 2.11 11.64
N LYS A 31 -8.68 2.15 12.91
CA LYS A 31 -8.83 1.02 13.83
C LYS A 31 -10.29 0.71 14.11
N GLN A 32 -11.13 1.73 14.25
CA GLN A 32 -12.57 1.56 14.42
C GLN A 32 -13.23 0.98 13.15
N ALA A 33 -12.86 1.49 11.97
CA ALA A 33 -13.32 0.94 10.69
C ALA A 33 -12.94 -0.53 10.53
N TYR A 34 -11.69 -0.88 10.84
CA TYR A 34 -11.24 -2.27 10.85
C TYR A 34 -12.04 -3.16 11.79
N GLN A 35 -12.40 -2.67 13.00
CA GLN A 35 -13.19 -3.43 13.96
C GLN A 35 -14.61 -3.73 13.46
N GLN A 36 -15.16 -2.87 12.60
CA GLN A 36 -16.49 -3.08 11.99
C GLN A 36 -16.46 -4.14 10.89
N GLU A 37 -15.37 -4.27 10.16
CA GLU A 37 -15.20 -5.24 9.06
C GLU A 37 -13.82 -5.86 9.06
N THR A 38 -13.54 -6.74 10.02
CA THR A 38 -12.19 -7.34 10.21
C THR A 38 -11.75 -8.28 9.08
N ASN A 39 -12.68 -8.77 8.25
CA ASN A 39 -12.34 -9.72 7.18
C ASN A 39 -13.23 -9.52 5.94
N PRO A 40 -13.03 -8.42 5.21
CA PRO A 40 -13.81 -8.13 4.00
C PRO A 40 -13.74 -9.25 2.97
N SER A 41 -14.85 -9.45 2.28
CA SER A 41 -15.00 -10.48 1.27
C SER A 41 -14.05 -10.28 0.08
N LEU A 42 -13.82 -11.35 -0.71
CA LEU A 42 -13.07 -11.26 -1.96
C LEU A 42 -13.62 -10.17 -2.91
N ALA A 43 -14.95 -10.02 -2.95
CA ALA A 43 -15.60 -9.02 -3.80
C ALA A 43 -15.21 -7.59 -3.39
N ILE A 44 -15.28 -7.29 -2.10
CA ILE A 44 -14.91 -5.97 -1.55
C ILE A 44 -13.44 -5.66 -1.78
N ARG A 45 -12.54 -6.61 -1.50
CA ARG A 45 -11.10 -6.42 -1.76
C ARG A 45 -10.82 -6.13 -3.23
N LYS A 46 -11.45 -6.88 -4.15
CA LYS A 46 -11.35 -6.64 -5.60
C LYS A 46 -11.89 -5.26 -5.99
N GLN A 47 -13.01 -4.86 -5.42
CA GLN A 47 -13.61 -3.55 -5.69
C GLN A 47 -12.68 -2.41 -5.27
N ARG A 48 -12.09 -2.48 -4.06
CA ARG A 48 -11.13 -1.48 -3.56
C ARG A 48 -9.90 -1.38 -4.48
N LEU A 49 -9.30 -2.50 -4.85
CA LEU A 49 -8.15 -2.55 -5.76
C LEU A 49 -8.50 -2.05 -7.18
N GLN A 50 -9.68 -2.37 -7.69
CA GLN A 50 -10.12 -1.89 -8.99
C GLN A 50 -10.40 -0.38 -8.99
N ALA A 51 -10.94 0.16 -7.91
CA ALA A 51 -11.12 1.59 -7.73
C ALA A 51 -9.78 2.33 -7.73
N LEU A 52 -8.80 1.85 -6.96
CA LEU A 52 -7.44 2.39 -6.94
C LEU A 52 -6.83 2.39 -8.35
N LYS A 53 -6.88 1.25 -9.06
CA LYS A 53 -6.38 1.15 -10.44
C LYS A 53 -7.03 2.17 -11.36
N THR A 54 -8.35 2.33 -11.28
CA THR A 54 -9.10 3.27 -12.11
C THR A 54 -8.65 4.71 -11.86
N GLN A 55 -8.46 5.10 -10.59
CA GLN A 55 -8.00 6.44 -10.25
C GLN A 55 -6.55 6.67 -10.71
N LEU A 56 -5.65 5.72 -10.52
CA LEU A 56 -4.27 5.82 -11.02
C LEU A 56 -4.23 6.05 -12.54
N THR A 57 -5.00 5.28 -13.29
CA THR A 57 -5.06 5.44 -14.74
C THR A 57 -5.71 6.76 -15.14
N ARG A 58 -6.73 7.23 -14.39
CA ARG A 58 -7.42 8.48 -14.67
C ARG A 58 -6.53 9.70 -14.44
N TYR A 59 -5.73 9.70 -13.39
CA TYR A 59 -4.93 10.84 -12.97
C TYR A 59 -3.45 10.73 -13.35
N GLN A 60 -3.07 9.78 -14.21
CA GLN A 60 -1.67 9.49 -14.55
C GLN A 60 -0.89 10.73 -15.00
N ASP A 61 -1.49 11.56 -15.87
CA ASP A 61 -0.81 12.74 -16.41
C ASP A 61 -0.65 13.84 -15.35
N VAL A 62 -1.67 14.05 -14.51
CA VAL A 62 -1.61 15.00 -13.40
C VAL A 62 -0.57 14.59 -12.36
N LEU A 63 -0.48 13.28 -12.07
CA LEU A 63 0.52 12.73 -11.14
C LEU A 63 1.94 12.88 -11.71
N ALA A 64 2.11 12.64 -13.02
CA ALA A 64 3.42 12.79 -13.66
C ALA A 64 3.85 14.27 -13.71
N GLU A 65 2.93 15.18 -13.95
CA GLU A 65 3.20 16.64 -13.91
C GLU A 65 3.60 17.08 -12.51
N ALA A 66 2.85 16.70 -11.48
CA ALA A 66 3.19 17.02 -10.10
C ALA A 66 4.58 16.50 -9.69
N MET A 67 4.93 15.27 -10.12
CA MET A 67 6.28 14.74 -9.89
C MET A 67 7.35 15.51 -10.67
N SER A 68 7.05 15.98 -11.88
CA SER A 68 7.98 16.81 -12.64
C SER A 68 8.25 18.14 -11.95
N ASP A 69 7.23 18.76 -11.39
CA ASP A 69 7.34 20.02 -10.66
C ASP A 69 8.16 19.83 -9.37
N ASP A 70 7.87 18.81 -8.57
CA ASP A 70 8.55 18.52 -7.32
C ASP A 70 10.06 18.21 -7.53
N PHE A 71 10.40 17.52 -8.62
CA PHE A 71 11.79 17.14 -8.92
C PHE A 71 12.53 18.15 -9.81
N GLY A 72 11.90 19.28 -10.18
CA GLY A 72 12.53 20.28 -11.00
C GLY A 72 12.79 19.83 -12.45
N GLY A 73 11.88 19.03 -13.03
CA GLY A 73 11.94 18.62 -14.43
C GLY A 73 12.15 17.12 -14.65
N ARG A 74 11.67 16.25 -13.77
CA ARG A 74 11.67 14.80 -13.99
C ARG A 74 10.89 14.45 -15.26
N SER A 75 11.43 13.53 -16.07
CA SER A 75 10.79 13.10 -17.31
C SER A 75 9.38 12.54 -17.06
N HIS A 76 8.39 13.08 -17.77
CA HIS A 76 7.01 12.60 -17.73
C HIS A 76 6.92 11.09 -18.07
N THR A 77 7.66 10.65 -19.09
CA THR A 77 7.73 9.22 -19.47
C THR A 77 8.27 8.35 -18.35
N GLU A 78 9.32 8.80 -17.67
CA GLU A 78 9.89 8.09 -16.52
C GLU A 78 8.88 7.97 -15.38
N SER A 79 8.21 9.07 -15.04
CA SER A 79 7.18 9.11 -14.01
C SER A 79 6.01 8.15 -14.33
N ILE A 80 5.53 8.16 -15.57
CA ILE A 80 4.48 7.22 -15.99
C ILE A 80 4.95 5.77 -15.90
N MET A 81 6.14 5.44 -16.37
CA MET A 81 6.61 4.06 -16.41
C MET A 81 6.95 3.51 -15.03
N ALA A 82 7.67 4.28 -14.22
CA ALA A 82 8.17 3.83 -12.94
C ALA A 82 7.13 3.96 -11.80
N ASP A 83 6.42 5.07 -11.76
CA ASP A 83 5.55 5.40 -10.63
C ASP A 83 4.07 5.08 -10.87
N VAL A 84 3.59 5.10 -12.11
CA VAL A 84 2.17 4.84 -12.40
C VAL A 84 1.93 3.45 -12.96
N LEU A 85 2.69 3.04 -13.98
CA LEU A 85 2.48 1.76 -14.64
C LEU A 85 2.80 0.58 -13.72
N ALA A 86 3.87 0.67 -12.94
CA ALA A 86 4.28 -0.39 -12.04
C ALA A 86 3.17 -0.77 -11.03
N PRO A 87 2.59 0.15 -10.23
CA PRO A 87 1.48 -0.19 -9.34
C PRO A 87 0.23 -0.66 -10.09
N VAL A 88 -0.04 -0.19 -11.30
CA VAL A 88 -1.16 -0.70 -12.12
C VAL A 88 -0.94 -2.17 -12.49
N LEU A 89 0.29 -2.57 -12.80
CA LEU A 89 0.64 -3.97 -13.08
C LEU A 89 0.55 -4.82 -11.81
N ASP A 90 1.01 -4.31 -10.67
CA ASP A 90 0.88 -4.98 -9.38
C ASP A 90 -0.58 -5.23 -9.01
N ILE A 91 -1.46 -4.24 -9.19
CA ILE A 91 -2.90 -4.43 -8.98
C ILE A 91 -3.46 -5.53 -9.89
N LYS A 92 -3.08 -5.55 -11.18
CA LYS A 92 -3.53 -6.62 -12.11
C LYS A 92 -3.07 -8.00 -11.63
N HIS A 93 -1.81 -8.11 -11.20
CA HIS A 93 -1.26 -9.35 -10.66
C HIS A 93 -2.03 -9.80 -9.42
N VAL A 94 -2.22 -8.91 -8.45
CA VAL A 94 -2.97 -9.18 -7.23
C VAL A 94 -4.40 -9.62 -7.54
N LEU A 95 -5.12 -8.89 -8.39
CA LEU A 95 -6.51 -9.24 -8.77
C LEU A 95 -6.64 -10.63 -9.37
N SER A 96 -5.63 -11.09 -10.11
CA SER A 96 -5.63 -12.43 -10.72
C SER A 96 -5.36 -13.54 -9.71
N HIS A 97 -4.58 -13.30 -8.66
CA HIS A 97 -4.14 -14.31 -7.71
C HIS A 97 -4.90 -14.29 -6.36
N LEU A 98 -5.53 -13.17 -6.02
CA LEU A 98 -6.15 -12.93 -4.71
C LEU A 98 -7.09 -14.05 -4.25
N LYS A 99 -7.93 -14.56 -5.16
CA LYS A 99 -8.83 -15.69 -4.86
C LYS A 99 -8.06 -16.94 -4.41
N GLY A 100 -6.91 -17.19 -5.00
CA GLY A 100 -6.03 -18.31 -4.61
C GLY A 100 -5.41 -18.10 -3.23
N TRP A 101 -4.89 -16.90 -2.98
CA TRP A 101 -4.23 -16.55 -1.72
C TRP A 101 -5.18 -16.57 -0.51
N MET A 102 -6.43 -16.23 -0.72
CA MET A 102 -7.46 -16.25 0.34
C MET A 102 -7.94 -17.67 0.72
N LYS A 103 -7.56 -18.70 -0.06
CA LYS A 103 -7.97 -20.07 0.27
C LYS A 103 -7.21 -20.60 1.49
N SER A 104 -7.95 -21.26 2.37
CA SER A 104 -7.31 -22.05 3.42
C SER A 104 -6.46 -23.17 2.82
N GLN A 105 -5.29 -23.39 3.42
CA GLN A 105 -4.35 -24.42 3.00
C GLN A 105 -4.47 -25.62 3.93
N ARG A 106 -4.89 -26.77 3.43
CA ARG A 106 -4.86 -28.01 4.18
C ARG A 106 -3.41 -28.43 4.48
N ARG A 107 -3.19 -28.93 5.68
CA ARG A 107 -1.92 -29.50 6.11
C ARG A 107 -2.11 -30.99 6.40
N PRO A 108 -1.10 -31.83 6.14
CA PRO A 108 -1.15 -33.25 6.51
C PRO A 108 -1.25 -33.37 8.04
N THR A 109 -2.02 -34.34 8.50
CA THR A 109 -2.12 -34.70 9.90
C THR A 109 -1.34 -35.99 10.12
N GLU A 110 -0.68 -36.13 11.27
CA GLU A 110 -0.08 -37.38 11.69
C GLU A 110 -1.14 -38.48 11.86
N TRP A 111 -0.72 -39.75 11.75
CA TRP A 111 -1.62 -40.90 11.79
C TRP A 111 -2.51 -40.92 13.04
N LEU A 112 -1.97 -40.48 14.19
CA LEU A 112 -2.67 -40.40 15.47
C LEU A 112 -3.88 -39.44 15.46
N PHE A 113 -3.85 -38.43 14.58
CA PHE A 113 -4.89 -37.42 14.41
C PHE A 113 -5.68 -37.61 13.11
N LYS A 114 -5.64 -38.81 12.51
CA LYS A 114 -6.47 -39.16 11.36
C LYS A 114 -7.94 -38.93 11.70
N GLY A 115 -8.62 -38.08 10.91
CA GLY A 115 -9.99 -37.66 11.17
C GLY A 115 -10.13 -36.20 11.53
N ASN A 116 -9.06 -35.55 11.99
CA ASN A 116 -9.04 -34.11 12.21
C ASN A 116 -8.70 -33.34 10.92
N LYS A 117 -9.29 -32.16 10.78
CA LYS A 117 -8.98 -31.24 9.69
C LYS A 117 -7.99 -30.19 10.18
N LEU A 118 -6.76 -30.25 9.67
CA LEU A 118 -5.73 -29.23 9.93
C LEU A 118 -5.63 -28.28 8.73
N GLU A 119 -5.79 -27.00 8.99
CA GLU A 119 -5.68 -25.99 7.94
C GLU A 119 -5.04 -24.69 8.44
N VAL A 120 -4.31 -24.00 7.55
CA VAL A 120 -3.79 -22.66 7.77
C VAL A 120 -4.74 -21.68 7.11
N ARG A 121 -5.19 -20.68 7.86
CA ARG A 121 -5.99 -19.55 7.37
C ARG A 121 -5.24 -18.26 7.61
N TYR A 122 -5.12 -17.44 6.57
CA TYR A 122 -4.56 -16.11 6.68
C TYR A 122 -5.67 -15.13 7.07
N GLN A 123 -5.39 -14.28 8.04
CA GLN A 123 -6.31 -13.27 8.54
C GLN A 123 -5.66 -11.89 8.49
N PRO A 124 -6.42 -10.81 8.27
CA PRO A 124 -5.92 -9.44 8.34
C PRO A 124 -5.33 -9.14 9.73
N LYS A 125 -4.29 -8.29 9.76
CA LYS A 125 -3.62 -7.91 11.02
C LYS A 125 -4.18 -6.65 11.67
N GLY A 126 -4.94 -5.85 10.95
CA GLY A 126 -5.44 -4.58 11.45
C GLY A 126 -5.04 -3.39 10.58
N VAL A 127 -4.50 -2.34 11.19
CA VAL A 127 -4.05 -1.12 10.53
C VAL A 127 -2.53 -1.14 10.35
N VAL A 128 -2.04 -0.66 9.21
CA VAL A 128 -0.61 -0.58 8.88
C VAL A 128 -0.27 0.86 8.47
N GLY A 129 0.80 1.39 9.04
CA GLY A 129 1.41 2.64 8.57
C GLY A 129 2.49 2.34 7.52
N ILE A 130 2.52 3.13 6.46
CA ILE A 130 3.52 3.03 5.39
C ILE A 130 4.36 4.30 5.40
N ILE A 131 5.68 4.12 5.59
CA ILE A 131 6.67 5.19 5.47
C ILE A 131 7.45 4.92 4.20
N CYS A 132 7.41 5.87 3.26
CA CYS A 132 8.07 5.71 1.96
C CYS A 132 9.10 6.81 1.73
N PRO A 133 10.21 6.52 1.01
CA PRO A 133 11.15 7.53 0.57
C PRO A 133 10.55 8.32 -0.61
N TRP A 134 11.15 9.49 -0.88
CA TRP A 134 10.65 10.43 -1.89
C TRP A 134 11.14 10.18 -3.33
N ASN A 135 12.10 9.29 -3.56
CA ASN A 135 12.73 9.11 -4.86
C ASN A 135 11.81 8.45 -5.93
N PHE A 136 10.85 7.62 -5.50
CA PHE A 136 9.75 7.09 -6.31
C PHE A 136 8.47 7.15 -5.46
N PRO A 137 7.93 8.36 -5.24
CA PRO A 137 6.98 8.60 -4.17
C PRO A 137 5.67 7.83 -4.35
N LEU A 138 5.22 7.69 -5.59
CA LEU A 138 3.96 7.03 -5.88
C LEU A 138 4.11 5.51 -5.82
N TYR A 139 5.13 4.94 -6.48
CA TYR A 139 5.31 3.49 -6.49
C TYR A 139 5.64 2.93 -5.10
N LEU A 140 6.55 3.58 -4.37
CA LEU A 140 6.99 3.09 -3.07
C LEU A 140 5.93 3.24 -1.97
N SER A 141 4.96 4.13 -2.14
CA SER A 141 3.79 4.21 -1.26
C SER A 141 2.69 3.22 -1.67
N LEU A 142 2.42 3.12 -2.96
CA LEU A 142 1.31 2.30 -3.47
C LEU A 142 1.61 0.80 -3.49
N GLY A 143 2.85 0.37 -3.70
CA GLY A 143 3.22 -1.05 -3.68
C GLY A 143 2.82 -1.74 -2.37
N PRO A 144 3.31 -1.27 -1.20
CA PRO A 144 2.87 -1.79 0.09
C PRO A 144 1.37 -1.61 0.34
N MET A 145 0.77 -0.48 -0.07
CA MET A 145 -0.67 -0.21 0.07
C MET A 145 -1.52 -1.22 -0.71
N ILE A 146 -1.15 -1.55 -1.95
CA ILE A 146 -1.82 -2.57 -2.77
C ILE A 146 -1.82 -3.92 -2.05
N THR A 147 -0.68 -4.29 -1.47
CA THR A 147 -0.52 -5.53 -0.73
C THR A 147 -1.36 -5.53 0.56
N ALA A 148 -1.39 -4.41 1.28
CA ALA A 148 -2.20 -4.25 2.48
C ALA A 148 -3.70 -4.36 2.15
N LEU A 149 -4.20 -3.66 1.13
CA LEU A 149 -5.57 -3.75 0.66
C LEU A 149 -5.96 -5.17 0.22
N ALA A 150 -5.04 -5.90 -0.43
CA ALA A 150 -5.24 -7.29 -0.79
C ALA A 150 -5.37 -8.19 0.44
N ALA A 151 -4.58 -7.95 1.48
CA ALA A 151 -4.65 -8.65 2.75
C ALA A 151 -5.83 -8.17 3.64
N ALA A 152 -6.61 -7.20 3.19
CA ALA A 152 -7.68 -6.53 3.95
C ALA A 152 -7.17 -5.85 5.23
N ILE A 153 -6.05 -5.20 5.12
CA ILE A 153 -5.46 -4.35 6.15
C ILE A 153 -5.77 -2.91 5.77
N ASP A 154 -6.24 -2.11 6.71
CA ASP A 154 -6.45 -0.69 6.51
C ASP A 154 -5.11 0.07 6.60
N VAL A 155 -4.95 1.12 5.80
CA VAL A 155 -3.68 1.85 5.61
C VAL A 155 -3.91 3.34 5.82
#